data_f08454ee4b4ece56465a0128432baefd
#
_entry.id   f08454ee4b4ece56465a0128432baefd
#
_cell.length_a   1.000
_cell.length_b   1.000
_cell.length_c   1.000
_cell.angle_alpha   90.00
_cell.angle_beta   90.00
_cell.angle_gamma   90.00
#
_symmetry.space_group_name_H-M   'P 1'
#
loop_
_entity.id
_entity.type
_entity.pdbx_description
1 polymer ?
#
loop_
_entity_poly.entity_id
_entity_poly.type
_entity_poly.pdbx_seq_one_letter_code
_entity_poly.pdbx_strand_id
1 'polypeptide(L)'
;AKLKALNLEALVVRGDTNLSTDASVDELRTQFETCKRMGVHYMFLSPKRHDAPKEDVYARLRRAGDAAADNDVILVLETHPDLGTNAAAHLETMKAINHPNVRVNFDSANILYYNEGADTVEELKKCIDYVATVEVKDHNGEPESWFFPALGDGIIDFPAFFAVLREHGYTGPVTIEVEGIKGVEWSAADTCEAMEKSVQYLKRIEHFK
;
A
#
# COMPACT_ATOMS: atom_id res chain seq x y z
N ALA A 1 22.91 8.39 3.56
CA ALA A 1 24.29 7.98 3.19
C ALA A 1 24.33 6.55 2.66
N LYS A 2 23.78 5.56 3.42
CA LYS A 2 23.88 4.12 3.05
C LYS A 2 23.13 3.78 1.75
N LEU A 3 21.90 4.28 1.56
CA LEU A 3 21.13 4.07 0.32
C LEU A 3 21.85 4.64 -0.90
N LYS A 4 22.36 5.88 -0.80
CA LYS A 4 23.14 6.50 -1.90
C LYS A 4 24.39 5.71 -2.27
N ALA A 5 25.08 5.12 -1.28
CA ALA A 5 26.25 4.28 -1.54
C ALA A 5 25.90 2.98 -2.29
N LEU A 6 24.64 2.54 -2.20
CA LEU A 6 24.11 1.37 -2.90
C LEU A 6 23.32 1.74 -4.18
N ASN A 7 23.32 3.02 -4.56
CA ASN A 7 22.54 3.53 -5.68
C ASN A 7 21.03 3.20 -5.55
N LEU A 8 20.52 3.33 -4.32
CA LEU A 8 19.10 3.10 -3.99
C LEU A 8 18.46 4.40 -3.52
N GLU A 9 17.18 4.57 -3.83
CA GLU A 9 16.33 5.65 -3.36
C GLU A 9 15.16 5.08 -2.54
N ALA A 10 14.76 5.83 -1.50
CA ALA A 10 13.54 5.50 -0.77
C ALA A 10 12.35 6.16 -1.49
N LEU A 11 11.44 5.38 -2.04
CA LEU A 11 10.26 5.87 -2.76
C LEU A 11 9.05 6.01 -1.85
N VAL A 12 8.84 5.02 -0.97
CA VAL A 12 7.71 4.94 -0.06
C VAL A 12 8.22 4.58 1.32
N VAL A 13 7.61 5.13 2.37
CA VAL A 13 7.89 4.74 3.76
C VAL A 13 6.61 4.38 4.47
N ARG A 14 6.71 3.50 5.46
CA ARG A 14 5.61 3.19 6.36
C ARG A 14 5.52 4.27 7.44
N GLY A 15 4.32 4.83 7.62
CA GLY A 15 3.96 5.64 8.77
C GLY A 15 3.31 4.79 9.86
N ASP A 16 3.26 5.31 11.07
CA ASP A 16 2.59 4.68 12.19
C ASP A 16 1.96 5.73 13.10
N THR A 17 0.67 5.56 13.41
CA THR A 17 -0.07 6.40 14.35
C THR A 17 -1.38 5.75 14.76
N ASN A 18 -1.93 6.18 15.89
CA ASN A 18 -3.27 5.78 16.31
C ASN A 18 -4.31 6.81 15.86
N LEU A 19 -4.99 6.54 14.74
CA LEU A 19 -6.02 7.41 14.15
C LEU A 19 -7.24 7.64 15.06
N SER A 20 -7.40 6.89 16.16
CA SER A 20 -8.50 7.09 17.11
C SER A 20 -8.35 8.33 17.97
N THR A 21 -7.18 8.98 17.98
CA THR A 21 -6.89 10.16 18.81
C THR A 21 -6.49 11.37 17.98
N ASP A 22 -6.69 12.58 18.49
CA ASP A 22 -6.28 13.82 17.80
C ASP A 22 -4.77 13.99 17.73
N ALA A 23 -4.01 13.36 18.61
CA ALA A 23 -2.54 13.36 18.58
C ALA A 23 -1.99 12.78 17.26
N SER A 24 -2.76 11.91 16.60
CA SER A 24 -2.36 11.30 15.32
C SER A 24 -1.95 12.31 14.25
N VAL A 25 -2.58 13.48 14.21
CA VAL A 25 -2.28 14.51 13.19
C VAL A 25 -0.90 15.11 13.41
N ASP A 26 -0.52 15.41 14.66
CA ASP A 26 0.80 15.96 14.98
C ASP A 26 1.91 14.91 14.85
N GLU A 27 1.61 13.67 15.20
CA GLU A 27 2.50 12.52 15.00
C GLU A 27 2.80 12.33 13.50
N LEU A 28 1.78 12.34 12.65
CA LEU A 28 1.94 12.25 11.21
C LEU A 28 2.69 13.45 10.62
N ARG A 29 2.40 14.67 11.09
CA ARG A 29 3.14 15.88 10.68
C ARG A 29 4.66 15.71 10.90
N THR A 30 5.06 15.23 12.06
CA THR A 30 6.48 14.97 12.38
C THR A 30 7.10 13.93 11.44
N GLN A 31 6.32 12.91 11.07
CA GLN A 31 6.76 11.89 10.12
C GLN A 31 6.87 12.47 8.69
N PHE A 32 5.92 13.32 8.26
CA PHE A 32 5.99 14.00 6.96
C PHE A 32 7.20 14.94 6.85
N GLU A 33 7.53 15.70 7.91
CA GLU A 33 8.75 16.49 7.96
C GLU A 33 10.01 15.64 7.78
N THR A 34 9.99 14.43 8.30
CA THR A 34 11.08 13.45 8.10
C THR A 34 11.12 12.95 6.67
N CYS A 35 9.97 12.65 6.05
CA CYS A 35 9.88 12.29 4.64
C CYS A 35 10.45 13.39 3.74
N LYS A 36 10.05 14.64 3.97
CA LYS A 36 10.57 15.81 3.24
C LYS A 36 12.10 15.92 3.31
N ARG A 37 12.68 15.76 4.51
CA ARG A 37 14.14 15.76 4.70
C ARG A 37 14.84 14.60 3.99
N MET A 38 14.15 13.46 3.82
CA MET A 38 14.66 12.28 3.12
C MET A 38 14.46 12.35 1.61
N GLY A 39 13.61 13.25 1.12
CA GLY A 39 13.19 13.31 -0.29
C GLY A 39 12.20 12.20 -0.65
N VAL A 40 11.40 11.73 0.31
CA VAL A 40 10.38 10.69 0.10
C VAL A 40 9.01 11.36 -0.05
N HIS A 41 8.31 11.05 -1.13
CA HIS A 41 7.02 11.68 -1.47
C HIS A 41 5.79 10.86 -1.10
N TYR A 42 5.95 9.61 -0.68
CA TYR A 42 4.82 8.75 -0.31
C TYR A 42 5.03 8.15 1.08
N MET A 43 3.99 8.24 1.90
CA MET A 43 3.93 7.54 3.17
C MET A 43 2.66 6.70 3.23
N PHE A 44 2.79 5.38 3.42
CA PHE A 44 1.61 4.54 3.62
C PHE A 44 1.34 4.28 5.09
N LEU A 45 0.07 4.03 5.40
CA LEU A 45 -0.37 3.68 6.72
C LEU A 45 -1.63 2.82 6.64
N SER A 46 -1.78 1.85 7.54
CA SER A 46 -3.00 1.05 7.66
C SER A 46 -4.12 1.88 8.27
N PRO A 47 -5.27 2.04 7.58
CA PRO A 47 -6.33 2.96 7.99
C PRO A 47 -7.26 2.36 9.06
N LYS A 48 -6.70 2.10 10.26
CA LYS A 48 -7.43 1.53 11.40
C LYS A 48 -8.04 2.64 12.25
N ARG A 49 -9.37 2.62 12.40
CA ARG A 49 -10.06 3.58 13.28
C ARG A 49 -10.18 3.12 14.73
N HIS A 50 -9.91 1.83 14.99
CA HIS A 50 -10.23 1.19 16.29
C HIS A 50 -11.70 1.44 16.66
N ASP A 51 -11.98 2.00 17.86
CA ASP A 51 -13.34 2.29 18.33
C ASP A 51 -13.81 3.72 18.02
N ALA A 52 -13.00 4.54 17.31
CA ALA A 52 -13.39 5.90 16.97
C ALA A 52 -14.49 5.93 15.89
N PRO A 53 -15.41 6.91 15.96
CA PRO A 53 -16.37 7.14 14.87
C PRO A 53 -15.64 7.43 13.55
N LYS A 54 -16.16 6.90 12.44
CA LYS A 54 -15.57 7.11 11.10
C LYS A 54 -15.38 8.60 10.79
N GLU A 55 -16.37 9.42 11.10
CA GLU A 55 -16.36 10.86 10.83
C GLU A 55 -15.20 11.59 11.49
N ASP A 56 -14.87 11.21 12.73
CA ASP A 56 -13.75 11.77 13.47
C ASP A 56 -12.41 11.39 12.82
N VAL A 57 -12.28 10.14 12.38
CA VAL A 57 -11.08 9.66 11.69
C VAL A 57 -10.94 10.31 10.32
N TYR A 58 -12.03 10.47 9.57
CA TYR A 58 -12.01 11.19 8.29
C TYR A 58 -11.61 12.67 8.47
N ALA A 59 -12.08 13.32 9.53
CA ALA A 59 -11.67 14.69 9.86
C ALA A 59 -10.17 14.78 10.18
N ARG A 60 -9.63 13.81 10.94
CA ARG A 60 -8.18 13.71 11.24
C ARG A 60 -7.36 13.46 9.99
N LEU A 61 -7.78 12.51 9.14
CA LEU A 61 -7.10 12.19 7.88
C LEU A 61 -7.12 13.38 6.91
N ARG A 62 -8.19 14.20 6.91
CA ARG A 62 -8.23 15.44 6.12
C ARG A 62 -7.17 16.46 6.62
N ARG A 63 -7.09 16.66 7.94
CA ARG A 63 -6.05 17.51 8.56
C ARG A 63 -4.63 16.95 8.34
N ALA A 64 -4.48 15.63 8.37
CA ALA A 64 -3.22 14.98 8.01
C ALA A 64 -2.87 15.19 6.54
N GLY A 65 -3.86 15.21 5.65
CA GLY A 65 -3.71 15.55 4.23
C GLY A 65 -3.16 16.96 4.03
N ASP A 66 -3.69 17.96 4.79
CA ASP A 66 -3.15 19.33 4.79
C ASP A 66 -1.67 19.33 5.21
N ALA A 67 -1.35 18.62 6.31
CA ALA A 67 0.04 18.54 6.80
C ALA A 67 0.97 17.78 5.82
N ALA A 68 0.46 16.79 5.11
CA ALA A 68 1.19 16.07 4.06
C ALA A 68 1.50 17.01 2.89
N ALA A 69 0.53 17.81 2.44
CA ALA A 69 0.70 18.80 1.37
C ALA A 69 1.78 19.83 1.71
N ASP A 70 1.82 20.35 2.95
CA ASP A 70 2.85 21.28 3.43
C ASP A 70 4.28 20.69 3.39
N ASN A 71 4.37 19.38 3.30
CA ASN A 71 5.64 18.64 3.31
C ASN A 71 5.96 17.93 1.98
N ASP A 72 5.22 18.20 0.90
CA ASP A 72 5.37 17.54 -0.40
C ASP A 72 5.20 16.00 -0.32
N VAL A 73 4.32 15.54 0.58
CA VAL A 73 4.01 14.13 0.80
C VAL A 73 2.58 13.81 0.39
N ILE A 74 2.37 12.64 -0.15
CA ILE A 74 1.05 12.02 -0.32
C ILE A 74 0.93 10.93 0.73
N LEU A 75 -0.05 11.05 1.61
CA LEU A 75 -0.45 10.01 2.55
C LEU A 75 -1.28 8.98 1.79
N VAL A 76 -0.85 7.73 1.76
CA VAL A 76 -1.58 6.67 1.09
C VAL A 76 -2.09 5.64 2.10
N LEU A 77 -3.38 5.31 2.00
CA LEU A 77 -4.05 4.37 2.90
C LEU A 77 -4.01 2.97 2.29
N GLU A 78 -3.38 2.06 3.02
CA GLU A 78 -3.18 0.67 2.62
C GLU A 78 -4.52 -0.10 2.55
N THR A 79 -4.60 -1.08 1.64
CA THR A 79 -5.67 -2.08 1.64
C THR A 79 -5.61 -2.90 2.93
N HIS A 80 -6.34 -2.43 3.93
CA HIS A 80 -6.35 -3.01 5.28
C HIS A 80 -7.65 -2.65 6.02
N PRO A 81 -8.21 -3.53 6.88
CA PRO A 81 -9.33 -3.17 7.73
C PRO A 81 -8.95 -2.00 8.68
N ASP A 82 -9.91 -1.11 8.97
CA ASP A 82 -11.32 -1.23 8.60
C ASP A 82 -11.72 -0.26 7.48
N LEU A 83 -11.01 0.86 7.27
CA LEU A 83 -11.41 1.91 6.33
C LEU A 83 -10.92 1.65 4.88
N GLY A 84 -10.10 0.63 4.66
CA GLY A 84 -9.54 0.27 3.36
C GLY A 84 -9.64 -1.23 3.05
N THR A 85 -10.60 -1.97 3.63
CA THR A 85 -10.70 -3.44 3.51
C THR A 85 -10.79 -3.93 2.06
N ASN A 86 -11.46 -3.16 1.19
CA ASN A 86 -11.67 -3.44 -0.23
C ASN A 86 -11.92 -2.15 -1.01
N ALA A 87 -12.14 -2.25 -2.32
CA ALA A 87 -12.38 -1.08 -3.16
C ALA A 87 -13.59 -0.26 -2.72
N ALA A 88 -14.66 -0.89 -2.27
CA ALA A 88 -15.85 -0.17 -1.79
C ALA A 88 -15.54 0.65 -0.53
N ALA A 89 -14.80 0.08 0.43
CA ALA A 89 -14.34 0.78 1.63
C ALA A 89 -13.36 1.92 1.29
N HIS A 90 -12.43 1.70 0.37
CA HIS A 90 -11.54 2.74 -0.14
C HIS A 90 -12.33 3.89 -0.79
N LEU A 91 -13.31 3.60 -1.64
CA LEU A 91 -14.12 4.61 -2.30
C LEU A 91 -14.95 5.42 -1.30
N GLU A 92 -15.56 4.78 -0.30
CA GLU A 92 -16.27 5.46 0.79
C GLU A 92 -15.32 6.42 1.52
N THR A 93 -14.17 5.90 1.93
CA THR A 93 -13.14 6.64 2.69
C THR A 93 -12.59 7.81 1.88
N MET A 94 -12.19 7.60 0.63
CA MET A 94 -11.64 8.66 -0.23
C MET A 94 -12.66 9.76 -0.50
N LYS A 95 -13.92 9.41 -0.76
CA LYS A 95 -15.01 10.40 -0.96
C LYS A 95 -15.29 11.19 0.31
N ALA A 96 -15.31 10.54 1.48
CA ALA A 96 -15.56 11.19 2.75
C ALA A 96 -14.40 12.14 3.16
N ILE A 97 -13.16 11.73 2.96
CA ILE A 97 -11.97 12.56 3.22
C ILE A 97 -11.89 13.70 2.20
N ASN A 98 -12.09 13.42 0.91
CA ASN A 98 -12.05 14.37 -0.20
C ASN A 98 -10.82 15.30 -0.17
N HIS A 99 -9.62 14.73 -0.09
CA HIS A 99 -8.37 15.49 -0.02
C HIS A 99 -7.36 15.03 -1.08
N PRO A 100 -6.70 15.94 -1.84
CA PRO A 100 -5.78 15.54 -2.91
C PRO A 100 -4.53 14.80 -2.42
N ASN A 101 -4.05 15.08 -1.21
CA ASN A 101 -2.88 14.44 -0.61
C ASN A 101 -3.21 13.23 0.28
N VAL A 102 -4.45 12.72 0.21
CA VAL A 102 -4.81 11.42 0.81
C VAL A 102 -5.29 10.51 -0.31
N ARG A 103 -4.60 9.39 -0.52
CA ARG A 103 -4.81 8.48 -1.64
C ARG A 103 -4.81 7.02 -1.16
N VAL A 104 -4.86 6.10 -2.09
CA VAL A 104 -4.85 4.65 -1.83
C VAL A 104 -3.46 4.07 -2.11
N ASN A 105 -2.96 3.23 -1.18
CA ASN A 105 -1.96 2.22 -1.42
C ASN A 105 -2.69 0.89 -1.65
N PHE A 106 -2.75 0.43 -2.89
CA PHE A 106 -3.48 -0.77 -3.23
C PHE A 106 -2.57 -2.00 -3.07
N ASP A 107 -2.85 -2.82 -2.06
CA ASP A 107 -2.17 -4.11 -1.86
C ASP A 107 -2.95 -5.22 -2.56
N SER A 108 -2.28 -5.91 -3.47
CA SER A 108 -2.88 -6.92 -4.32
C SER A 108 -3.33 -8.18 -3.59
N ALA A 109 -2.63 -8.59 -2.54
CA ALA A 109 -2.93 -9.81 -1.77
C ALA A 109 -3.89 -9.54 -0.61
N ASN A 110 -3.80 -8.36 0.03
CA ASN A 110 -4.69 -8.01 1.13
C ASN A 110 -6.16 -7.97 0.69
N ILE A 111 -6.43 -7.68 -0.58
CA ILE A 111 -7.77 -7.84 -1.17
C ILE A 111 -8.28 -9.27 -0.97
N LEU A 112 -7.50 -10.28 -1.29
CA LEU A 112 -7.89 -11.69 -1.17
C LEU A 112 -7.90 -12.15 0.27
N TYR A 113 -6.94 -11.69 1.07
CA TYR A 113 -6.81 -12.07 2.48
C TYR A 113 -8.02 -11.63 3.31
N TYR A 114 -8.53 -10.41 3.07
CA TYR A 114 -9.62 -9.84 3.86
C TYR A 114 -11.01 -10.04 3.25
N ASN A 115 -11.13 -10.53 2.01
CA ASN A 115 -12.42 -10.62 1.32
C ASN A 115 -12.58 -11.96 0.58
N GLU A 116 -13.47 -12.80 1.09
CA GLU A 116 -13.80 -14.08 0.47
C GLU A 116 -14.33 -13.89 -0.96
N GLY A 117 -13.75 -14.62 -1.91
CA GLY A 117 -14.19 -14.60 -3.31
C GLY A 117 -13.89 -13.32 -4.08
N ALA A 118 -13.05 -12.43 -3.54
CA ALA A 118 -12.64 -11.22 -4.23
C ALA A 118 -11.73 -11.55 -5.44
N ASP A 119 -11.75 -10.65 -6.44
CA ASP A 119 -10.83 -10.64 -7.56
C ASP A 119 -9.99 -9.36 -7.49
N THR A 120 -8.69 -9.51 -7.35
CA THR A 120 -7.75 -8.39 -7.18
C THR A 120 -7.80 -7.40 -8.34
N VAL A 121 -7.91 -7.89 -9.58
CA VAL A 121 -7.93 -7.04 -10.77
C VAL A 121 -9.23 -6.24 -10.86
N GLU A 122 -10.36 -6.88 -10.57
CA GLU A 122 -11.66 -6.21 -10.56
C GLU A 122 -11.77 -5.19 -9.39
N GLU A 123 -11.20 -5.49 -8.22
CA GLU A 123 -11.14 -4.53 -7.12
C GLU A 123 -10.26 -3.32 -7.47
N LEU A 124 -9.10 -3.54 -8.10
CA LEU A 124 -8.23 -2.45 -8.58
C LEU A 124 -8.99 -1.51 -9.53
N LYS A 125 -9.66 -2.07 -10.55
CA LYS A 125 -10.45 -1.28 -11.52
C LYS A 125 -11.46 -0.36 -10.87
N LYS A 126 -12.10 -0.79 -9.76
CA LYS A 126 -13.13 -0.01 -9.07
C LYS A 126 -12.57 1.25 -8.41
N CYS A 127 -11.34 1.22 -7.88
CA CYS A 127 -10.77 2.32 -7.10
C CYS A 127 -9.53 2.97 -7.71
N ILE A 128 -9.14 2.60 -8.94
CA ILE A 128 -7.91 3.02 -9.61
C ILE A 128 -7.71 4.54 -9.65
N ASP A 129 -8.78 5.33 -9.76
CA ASP A 129 -8.74 6.81 -9.78
C ASP A 129 -8.14 7.41 -8.49
N TYR A 130 -8.14 6.66 -7.40
CA TYR A 130 -7.59 7.08 -6.12
C TYR A 130 -6.23 6.45 -5.80
N VAL A 131 -5.77 5.48 -6.59
CA VAL A 131 -4.52 4.76 -6.34
C VAL A 131 -3.32 5.63 -6.67
N ALA A 132 -2.44 5.82 -5.70
CA ALA A 132 -1.18 6.57 -5.87
C ALA A 132 0.06 5.69 -5.68
N THR A 133 -0.05 4.59 -4.93
CA THR A 133 0.99 3.56 -4.80
C THR A 133 0.34 2.19 -4.90
N VAL A 134 1.08 1.21 -5.37
CA VAL A 134 0.65 -0.20 -5.34
C VAL A 134 1.68 -1.05 -4.61
N GLU A 135 1.17 -2.03 -3.88
CA GLU A 135 1.95 -3.05 -3.22
C GLU A 135 1.63 -4.39 -3.88
N VAL A 136 2.64 -4.96 -4.54
CA VAL A 136 2.51 -6.25 -5.21
C VAL A 136 2.95 -7.34 -4.26
N LYS A 137 2.00 -8.16 -3.88
CA LYS A 137 2.09 -9.24 -2.91
C LYS A 137 1.26 -10.39 -3.44
N ASP A 138 1.76 -11.60 -3.41
CA ASP A 138 1.03 -12.76 -3.95
C ASP A 138 0.30 -13.52 -2.86
N HIS A 139 -0.72 -14.31 -3.25
CA HIS A 139 -1.62 -14.99 -2.33
C HIS A 139 -2.21 -16.26 -2.96
N ASN A 140 -2.70 -17.20 -2.15
CA ASN A 140 -3.35 -18.43 -2.62
C ASN A 140 -4.87 -18.31 -2.82
N GLY A 141 -5.47 -17.16 -2.53
CA GLY A 141 -6.91 -16.92 -2.66
C GLY A 141 -7.78 -17.39 -1.49
N GLU A 142 -7.21 -18.07 -0.50
CA GLU A 142 -7.95 -18.55 0.67
C GLU A 142 -8.07 -17.43 1.71
N PRO A 143 -9.25 -17.00 2.15
CA PRO A 143 -9.41 -15.93 3.13
C PRO A 143 -8.65 -16.23 4.44
N GLU A 144 -8.06 -15.19 5.02
CA GLU A 144 -7.27 -15.27 6.27
C GLU A 144 -6.10 -16.28 6.22
N SER A 145 -5.71 -16.74 5.02
CA SER A 145 -4.57 -17.60 4.81
C SER A 145 -3.28 -16.79 4.80
N TRP A 146 -2.42 -16.96 5.79
CA TRP A 146 -1.08 -16.34 5.78
C TRP A 146 -0.18 -17.06 4.78
N PHE A 147 -0.38 -16.77 3.51
CA PHE A 147 0.35 -17.31 2.37
C PHE A 147 0.75 -16.17 1.46
N PHE A 148 1.93 -15.60 1.71
CA PHE A 148 2.50 -14.47 0.99
C PHE A 148 3.89 -14.83 0.44
N PRO A 149 3.94 -15.68 -0.61
CA PRO A 149 5.16 -16.23 -1.19
C PRO A 149 5.88 -15.20 -2.09
N ALA A 150 6.90 -15.67 -2.81
CA ALA A 150 7.44 -14.91 -3.92
C ALA A 150 6.37 -14.68 -5.00
N LEU A 151 6.44 -13.54 -5.71
CA LEU A 151 5.52 -13.24 -6.79
C LEU A 151 5.57 -14.30 -7.90
N GLY A 152 4.41 -14.74 -8.35
CA GLY A 152 4.22 -15.79 -9.32
C GLY A 152 4.13 -17.20 -8.72
N ASP A 153 4.16 -17.35 -7.40
CA ASP A 153 3.91 -18.62 -6.70
C ASP A 153 2.48 -18.71 -6.14
N GLY A 154 1.71 -17.62 -6.20
CA GLY A 154 0.30 -17.56 -5.85
C GLY A 154 -0.61 -17.58 -7.07
N ILE A 155 -1.81 -16.99 -6.93
CA ILE A 155 -2.85 -17.03 -7.95
C ILE A 155 -3.14 -15.67 -8.61
N ILE A 156 -2.49 -14.59 -8.17
CA ILE A 156 -2.81 -13.25 -8.66
C ILE A 156 -2.33 -13.09 -10.11
N ASP A 157 -3.25 -12.66 -10.98
CA ASP A 157 -2.93 -12.36 -12.39
C ASP A 157 -2.23 -10.99 -12.50
N PHE A 158 -0.93 -10.95 -12.19
CA PHE A 158 -0.12 -9.73 -12.31
C PHE A 158 -0.05 -9.17 -13.73
N PRO A 159 0.02 -9.97 -14.81
CA PRO A 159 -0.13 -9.43 -16.17
C PRO A 159 -1.41 -8.61 -16.37
N ALA A 160 -2.56 -9.10 -15.92
CA ALA A 160 -3.82 -8.36 -15.99
C ALA A 160 -3.82 -7.16 -15.02
N PHE A 161 -3.26 -7.30 -13.81
CA PHE A 161 -3.09 -6.21 -12.85
C PHE A 161 -2.30 -5.03 -13.44
N PHE A 162 -1.14 -5.31 -14.04
CA PHE A 162 -0.33 -4.27 -14.69
C PHE A 162 -0.96 -3.71 -15.96
N ALA A 163 -1.79 -4.49 -16.67
CA ALA A 163 -2.56 -3.97 -17.79
C ALA A 163 -3.52 -2.85 -17.35
N VAL A 164 -4.23 -3.03 -16.23
CA VAL A 164 -5.10 -1.99 -15.64
C VAL A 164 -4.31 -0.74 -15.29
N LEU A 165 -3.15 -0.88 -14.64
CA LEU A 165 -2.29 0.25 -14.29
C LEU A 165 -1.83 1.02 -15.54
N ARG A 166 -1.39 0.32 -16.58
CA ARG A 166 -0.96 0.93 -17.85
C ARG A 166 -2.10 1.65 -18.57
N GLU A 167 -3.26 1.02 -18.68
CA GLU A 167 -4.44 1.60 -19.34
C GLU A 167 -4.90 2.88 -18.63
N HIS A 168 -4.74 2.94 -17.31
CA HIS A 168 -5.04 4.13 -16.51
C HIS A 168 -3.93 5.20 -16.56
N GLY A 169 -2.76 4.89 -17.12
CA GLY A 169 -1.61 5.79 -17.15
C GLY A 169 -0.92 5.94 -15.79
N TYR A 170 -0.95 4.90 -14.96
CA TYR A 170 -0.31 4.90 -13.65
C TYR A 170 1.21 5.06 -13.75
N THR A 171 1.77 5.96 -12.95
CA THR A 171 3.22 6.25 -12.91
C THR A 171 3.78 6.24 -11.48
N GLY A 172 2.98 5.82 -10.53
CA GLY A 172 3.37 5.74 -9.11
C GLY A 172 4.34 4.60 -8.80
N PRO A 173 4.83 4.55 -7.56
CA PRO A 173 5.70 3.47 -7.10
C PRO A 173 5.01 2.11 -7.12
N VAL A 174 5.80 1.06 -7.42
CA VAL A 174 5.43 -0.34 -7.26
C VAL A 174 6.36 -0.93 -6.21
N THR A 175 5.82 -1.35 -5.08
CA THR A 175 6.57 -1.99 -4.00
C THR A 175 6.30 -3.48 -3.97
N ILE A 176 7.30 -4.30 -3.68
CA ILE A 176 7.15 -5.75 -3.50
C ILE A 176 7.07 -6.02 -2.01
N GLU A 177 6.05 -6.74 -1.57
CA GLU A 177 5.97 -7.27 -0.23
C GLU A 177 5.93 -8.80 -0.24
N VAL A 178 6.78 -9.41 0.61
CA VAL A 178 6.85 -10.85 0.82
C VAL A 178 6.89 -11.11 2.34
N GLU A 179 5.89 -11.79 2.88
CA GLU A 179 5.77 -12.02 4.32
C GLU A 179 5.90 -13.50 4.71
N GLY A 180 6.13 -14.37 3.73
CA GLY A 180 6.30 -15.80 3.95
C GLY A 180 4.99 -16.58 4.07
N ILE A 181 5.10 -17.81 4.55
CA ILE A 181 3.99 -18.78 4.60
C ILE A 181 3.88 -19.30 6.04
N LYS A 182 2.66 -19.28 6.59
CA LYS A 182 2.40 -19.79 7.95
C LYS A 182 2.86 -21.24 8.09
N GLY A 183 3.65 -21.49 9.14
CA GLY A 183 4.19 -22.83 9.42
C GLY A 183 5.48 -23.17 8.67
N VAL A 184 5.99 -22.26 7.85
CA VAL A 184 7.30 -22.38 7.19
C VAL A 184 8.24 -21.34 7.82
N GLU A 185 9.32 -21.79 8.43
CA GLU A 185 10.36 -20.88 8.93
C GLU A 185 11.24 -20.41 7.78
N TRP A 186 11.27 -19.09 7.57
CA TRP A 186 12.12 -18.45 6.58
C TRP A 186 13.34 -17.83 7.26
N SER A 187 14.52 -18.19 6.78
CA SER A 187 15.75 -17.50 7.10
C SER A 187 15.87 -16.19 6.31
N ALA A 188 16.81 -15.34 6.66
CA ALA A 188 17.13 -14.17 5.85
C ALA A 188 17.53 -14.54 4.41
N ALA A 189 18.14 -15.69 4.19
CA ALA A 189 18.50 -16.17 2.87
C ALA A 189 17.25 -16.53 2.04
N ASP A 190 16.28 -17.23 2.66
CA ASP A 190 15.01 -17.57 2.00
C ASP A 190 14.23 -16.31 1.62
N THR A 191 14.20 -15.30 2.49
CA THR A 191 13.58 -14.00 2.19
C THR A 191 14.28 -13.31 1.01
N CYS A 192 15.62 -13.30 0.97
CA CYS A 192 16.36 -12.74 -0.15
C CYS A 192 16.07 -13.49 -1.47
N GLU A 193 16.02 -14.82 -1.43
CA GLU A 193 15.71 -15.65 -2.60
C GLU A 193 14.29 -15.36 -3.11
N ALA A 194 13.31 -15.28 -2.22
CA ALA A 194 11.92 -14.93 -2.57
C ALA A 194 11.82 -13.52 -3.19
N MET A 195 12.56 -12.54 -2.66
CA MET A 195 12.62 -11.20 -3.23
C MET A 195 13.30 -11.19 -4.62
N GLU A 196 14.41 -11.92 -4.79
CA GLU A 196 15.09 -12.04 -6.08
C GLU A 196 14.16 -12.67 -7.13
N LYS A 197 13.49 -13.76 -6.77
CA LYS A 197 12.50 -14.44 -7.62
C LYS A 197 11.37 -13.50 -8.03
N SER A 198 10.84 -12.71 -7.07
CA SER A 198 9.79 -11.72 -7.31
C SER A 198 10.25 -10.64 -8.31
N VAL A 199 11.44 -10.09 -8.14
CA VAL A 199 12.02 -9.12 -9.08
C VAL A 199 12.21 -9.72 -10.47
N GLN A 200 12.69 -10.96 -10.57
CA GLN A 200 12.84 -11.65 -11.86
C GLN A 200 11.49 -11.92 -12.53
N TYR A 201 10.48 -12.29 -11.75
CA TYR A 201 9.12 -12.46 -12.25
C TYR A 201 8.59 -11.15 -12.84
N LEU A 202 8.65 -10.05 -12.09
CA LEU A 202 8.18 -8.74 -12.55
C LEU A 202 8.89 -8.28 -13.83
N LYS A 203 10.22 -8.43 -13.90
CA LYS A 203 11.00 -8.08 -15.11
C LYS A 203 10.61 -8.87 -16.36
N ARG A 204 9.99 -10.05 -16.21
CA ARG A 204 9.50 -10.84 -17.37
C ARG A 204 8.14 -10.37 -17.87
N ILE A 205 7.31 -9.84 -17.00
CA ILE A 205 5.92 -9.49 -17.32
C ILE A 205 5.70 -8.00 -17.54
N GLU A 206 6.61 -7.12 -17.08
CA GLU A 206 6.46 -5.68 -17.15
C GLU A 206 7.79 -4.96 -17.36
N HIS A 207 7.72 -3.77 -17.98
CA HIS A 207 8.87 -2.89 -18.18
C HIS A 207 8.80 -1.70 -17.22
N PHE A 208 9.56 -1.78 -16.13
CA PHE A 208 9.72 -0.68 -15.18
C PHE A 208 10.75 0.33 -15.71
N LYS A 209 10.47 1.63 -15.54
CA LYS A 209 11.36 2.74 -15.93
C LYS A 209 12.23 3.17 -14.78
#